data_a81aa7d1e86556d1bfc745007aefc93f
#
_entry.id   a81aa7d1e86556d1bfc745007aefc93f
#
_cell.length_a   1.000
_cell.length_b   1.000
_cell.length_c   1.000
_cell.angle_alpha   90.00
_cell.angle_beta   90.00
_cell.angle_gamma   90.00
#
_symmetry.space_group_name_H-M   'P 1'
#
loop_
_entity.id
_entity.type
_entity.pdbx_description
1 polymer ?
#
loop_
_entity_poly.entity_id
_entity_poly.type
_entity_poly.pdbx_seq_one_letter_code
_entity_poly.pdbx_strand_id
1 'polypeptide(L)'
;YNGELIAMTTDEGEKDVLQVIRTVPGNHARGHFNQREIDVITQEVLSKCTESESIGIITPYRAQAEAINQAVRKDISSTVHKYQGRECDTIIMSMVDNSPTEFSDDANLLNVAISRAKSKLCLVTNGNEMPEDSNLSQLISYIQYNNFEVKSSKLHSVFDLLYQQYTAERLAYEAAHPAVSEHLSENLIYDILLKAIAELGLPHTGVLCHYPLSRLITDWNQLEDKEKTFAESPFSHIDFLL
;
A
#
# COMPACT_ATOMS: atom_id res chain seq x y z
N TYR A 1 24.22 -10.76 -4.45
CA TYR A 1 25.57 -11.26 -4.08
C TYR A 1 26.07 -12.40 -4.96
N ASN A 2 25.36 -12.76 -6.02
CA ASN A 2 25.77 -13.76 -7.05
C ASN A 2 26.30 -15.10 -6.49
N GLY A 3 25.83 -15.54 -5.33
CA GLY A 3 26.28 -16.77 -4.69
C GLY A 3 27.62 -16.69 -3.95
N GLU A 4 28.21 -15.52 -3.83
CA GLU A 4 29.52 -15.31 -3.15
C GLU A 4 29.38 -14.96 -1.66
N LEU A 5 28.15 -14.92 -1.12
CA LEU A 5 27.93 -14.64 0.30
C LEU A 5 28.25 -15.88 1.14
N ILE A 6 29.24 -15.76 2.02
CA ILE A 6 29.58 -16.80 2.98
C ILE A 6 28.90 -16.48 4.30
N ALA A 7 27.96 -17.31 4.73
CA ALA A 7 27.35 -17.21 6.04
C ALA A 7 28.40 -17.58 7.12
N MET A 8 28.70 -16.62 8.00
CA MET A 8 29.68 -16.81 9.10
C MET A 8 29.00 -17.22 10.40
N THR A 9 27.67 -17.30 10.43
CA THR A 9 26.86 -17.67 11.59
C THR A 9 26.04 -18.91 11.27
N THR A 10 26.00 -19.85 12.22
CA THR A 10 25.11 -21.01 12.20
C THR A 10 24.11 -20.79 13.33
N ASP A 11 22.86 -20.49 12.98
CA ASP A 11 21.78 -20.40 13.95
C ASP A 11 20.83 -21.57 13.73
N GLU A 12 21.09 -22.66 14.44
CA GLU A 12 20.30 -23.89 14.35
C GLU A 12 19.03 -23.86 15.24
N GLY A 13 18.78 -22.79 15.97
CA GLY A 13 17.81 -22.78 17.06
C GLY A 13 16.66 -21.79 16.99
N GLU A 14 16.73 -20.73 16.19
CA GLU A 14 15.67 -19.73 16.18
C GLU A 14 14.53 -20.10 15.23
N LYS A 15 13.35 -20.29 15.82
CA LYS A 15 12.09 -20.38 15.09
C LYS A 15 11.60 -18.96 14.79
N ASP A 16 10.97 -18.77 13.63
CA ASP A 16 10.32 -17.50 13.22
C ASP A 16 11.29 -16.33 12.94
N VAL A 17 12.48 -16.61 12.44
CA VAL A 17 13.45 -15.57 12.01
C VAL A 17 13.00 -14.81 10.75
N LEU A 18 12.18 -15.44 9.91
CA LEU A 18 11.58 -14.84 8.73
C LEU A 18 10.05 -14.95 8.82
N GLN A 19 9.35 -13.86 8.63
CA GLN A 19 7.90 -13.81 8.65
C GLN A 19 7.37 -12.89 7.56
N VAL A 20 6.29 -13.30 6.91
CA VAL A 20 5.50 -12.45 6.01
C VAL A 20 4.10 -12.28 6.57
N ILE A 21 3.62 -11.06 6.63
CA ILE A 21 2.23 -10.75 6.95
C ILE A 21 1.63 -10.03 5.75
N ARG A 22 0.63 -10.66 5.13
CA ARG A 22 -0.14 -10.08 4.04
C ARG A 22 -1.36 -9.36 4.61
N THR A 23 -1.56 -8.11 4.23
CA THR A 23 -2.79 -7.40 4.58
C THR A 23 -3.97 -7.96 3.78
N VAL A 24 -5.18 -7.53 4.09
CA VAL A 24 -6.36 -7.85 3.28
C VAL A 24 -6.13 -7.35 1.85
N PRO A 25 -6.52 -8.13 0.80
CA PRO A 25 -6.47 -7.66 -0.57
C PRO A 25 -7.30 -6.38 -0.77
N GLY A 26 -6.81 -5.49 -1.60
CA GLY A 26 -7.50 -4.25 -1.95
C GLY A 26 -6.56 -3.10 -2.32
N ASN A 27 -7.15 -1.98 -2.68
CA ASN A 27 -6.41 -0.77 -3.03
C ASN A 27 -6.24 0.12 -1.79
N HIS A 28 -5.25 -0.20 -0.95
CA HIS A 28 -5.00 0.47 0.32
C HIS A 28 -3.89 1.53 0.26
N ALA A 29 -3.02 1.44 -0.75
CA ALA A 29 -1.96 2.43 -0.95
C ALA A 29 -2.48 3.68 -1.67
N ARG A 30 -2.12 4.86 -1.15
CA ARG A 30 -2.43 6.16 -1.77
C ARG A 30 -1.24 7.09 -1.60
N GLY A 31 -0.66 7.53 -2.71
CA GLY A 31 0.41 8.52 -2.69
C GLY A 31 1.61 8.11 -1.81
N HIS A 32 2.14 6.90 -1.95
CA HIS A 32 3.26 6.36 -1.16
C HIS A 32 2.96 6.18 0.35
N PHE A 33 1.69 5.95 0.67
CA PHE A 33 1.20 5.76 2.03
C PHE A 33 0.17 4.63 2.06
N ASN A 34 0.26 3.74 3.05
CA ASN A 34 -0.63 2.61 3.23
C ASN A 34 -1.00 2.47 4.71
N GLN A 35 -2.17 2.99 5.09
CA GLN A 35 -2.65 2.94 6.47
C GLN A 35 -2.84 1.51 6.95
N ARG A 36 -3.25 0.58 6.06
CA ARG A 36 -3.49 -0.81 6.42
C ARG A 36 -2.20 -1.50 6.91
N GLU A 37 -1.09 -1.25 6.24
CA GLU A 37 0.20 -1.78 6.70
C GLU A 37 0.63 -1.18 8.04
N ILE A 38 0.37 0.12 8.27
CA ILE A 38 0.64 0.77 9.56
C ILE A 38 -0.17 0.11 10.68
N ASP A 39 -1.45 -0.14 10.46
CA ASP A 39 -2.32 -0.78 11.44
C ASP A 39 -1.83 -2.20 11.75
N VAL A 40 -1.43 -2.98 10.74
CA VAL A 40 -0.86 -4.32 10.92
C VAL A 40 0.45 -4.25 11.70
N ILE A 41 1.35 -3.35 11.35
CA ILE A 41 2.63 -3.18 12.05
C ILE A 41 2.38 -2.84 13.51
N THR A 42 1.51 -1.89 13.80
CA THR A 42 1.26 -1.41 15.16
C THR A 42 0.52 -2.42 16.03
N GLN A 43 -0.49 -3.09 15.48
CA GLN A 43 -1.39 -3.95 16.24
C GLN A 43 -0.97 -5.43 16.24
N GLU A 44 -0.42 -5.94 15.15
CA GLU A 44 -0.10 -7.36 15.02
C GLU A 44 1.39 -7.68 15.15
N VAL A 45 2.29 -6.76 14.75
CA VAL A 45 3.74 -7.01 14.78
C VAL A 45 4.36 -6.46 16.06
N LEU A 46 4.30 -5.15 16.27
CA LEU A 46 4.93 -4.50 17.42
C LEU A 46 4.38 -4.98 18.77
N SER A 47 3.11 -5.38 18.82
CA SER A 47 2.50 -5.93 20.03
C SER A 47 3.14 -7.26 20.51
N LYS A 48 3.88 -7.94 19.64
CA LYS A 48 4.56 -9.21 19.93
C LYS A 48 6.06 -9.03 20.18
N CYS A 49 6.62 -7.86 19.91
CA CYS A 49 8.01 -7.57 20.15
C CYS A 49 8.25 -7.31 21.63
N THR A 50 9.40 -7.74 22.13
CA THR A 50 9.79 -7.50 23.52
C THR A 50 10.45 -6.12 23.68
N GLU A 51 10.35 -5.53 24.87
CA GLU A 51 10.96 -4.21 25.14
C GLU A 51 12.48 -4.20 25.04
N SER A 52 13.10 -5.37 25.15
CA SER A 52 14.57 -5.51 25.10
C SER A 52 15.11 -5.61 23.66
N GLU A 53 14.27 -5.87 22.67
CA GLU A 53 14.68 -5.98 21.26
C GLU A 53 14.89 -4.59 20.64
N SER A 54 15.99 -4.41 19.93
CA SER A 54 16.12 -3.25 19.05
C SER A 54 15.30 -3.47 17.77
N ILE A 55 14.33 -2.58 17.55
CA ILE A 55 13.39 -2.68 16.42
C ILE A 55 13.64 -1.54 15.46
N GLY A 56 13.70 -1.87 14.17
CA GLY A 56 13.74 -0.91 13.08
C GLY A 56 12.66 -1.19 12.04
N ILE A 57 12.06 -0.14 11.52
CA ILE A 57 11.07 -0.25 10.45
C ILE A 57 11.61 0.42 9.21
N ILE A 58 11.63 -0.32 8.10
CA ILE A 58 12.16 0.14 6.83
C ILE A 58 11.04 0.15 5.78
N THR A 59 10.98 1.22 5.01
CA THR A 59 10.00 1.36 3.92
C THR A 59 10.64 2.06 2.71
N PRO A 60 10.15 1.81 1.50
CA PRO A 60 10.61 2.55 0.31
C PRO A 60 10.34 4.06 0.39
N TYR A 61 9.25 4.47 1.03
CA TYR A 61 8.72 5.82 0.93
C TYR A 61 8.79 6.61 2.22
N ARG A 62 9.20 7.88 2.09
CA ARG A 62 9.31 8.80 3.23
C ARG A 62 7.97 9.07 3.92
N ALA A 63 6.89 9.23 3.13
CA ALA A 63 5.56 9.47 3.68
C ALA A 63 5.12 8.34 4.62
N GLN A 64 5.37 7.08 4.23
CA GLN A 64 5.08 5.91 5.07
C GLN A 64 5.92 5.90 6.35
N ALA A 65 7.22 6.20 6.24
CA ALA A 65 8.09 6.24 7.42
C ALA A 65 7.64 7.29 8.44
N GLU A 66 7.31 8.48 7.98
CA GLU A 66 6.81 9.57 8.84
C GLU A 66 5.48 9.19 9.51
N ALA A 67 4.57 8.58 8.76
CA ALA A 67 3.28 8.14 9.28
C ALA A 67 3.42 7.01 10.32
N ILE A 68 4.31 6.05 10.09
CA ILE A 68 4.61 5.01 11.08
C ILE A 68 5.17 5.64 12.37
N ASN A 69 6.15 6.54 12.27
CA ASN A 69 6.73 7.23 13.42
C ASN A 69 5.69 8.02 14.23
N GLN A 70 4.74 8.67 13.55
CA GLN A 70 3.62 9.35 14.19
C GLN A 70 2.69 8.36 14.92
N ALA A 71 2.33 7.25 14.28
CA ALA A 71 1.45 6.23 14.84
C ALA A 71 2.07 5.58 16.09
N VAL A 72 3.36 5.24 16.03
CA VAL A 72 4.10 4.58 17.13
C VAL A 72 4.57 5.58 18.18
N ARG A 73 4.61 6.88 17.87
CA ARG A 73 5.17 7.98 18.70
C ARG A 73 6.64 7.75 19.07
N LYS A 74 7.38 7.14 18.16
CA LYS A 74 8.82 6.87 18.30
C LYS A 74 9.48 7.00 16.93
N ASP A 75 10.75 7.43 16.88
CA ASP A 75 11.53 7.54 15.64
C ASP A 75 12.27 6.22 15.37
N ILE A 76 11.52 5.19 14.97
CA ILE A 76 12.02 3.84 14.67
C ILE A 76 11.87 3.46 13.21
N SER A 77 11.20 4.29 12.41
CA SER A 77 10.98 4.05 10.98
C SER A 77 11.76 5.02 10.11
N SER A 78 12.33 4.52 9.01
CA SER A 78 13.04 5.33 8.03
C SER A 78 13.01 4.70 6.65
N THR A 79 13.42 5.47 5.63
CA THR A 79 13.61 4.91 4.30
C THR A 79 14.88 4.06 4.24
N VAL A 80 14.93 3.13 3.29
CA VAL A 80 16.07 2.23 3.08
C VAL A 80 17.40 3.00 3.03
N HIS A 81 17.46 4.10 2.28
CA HIS A 81 18.68 4.92 2.14
C HIS A 81 19.16 5.53 3.47
N LYS A 82 18.22 5.99 4.31
CA LYS A 82 18.56 6.56 5.63
C LYS A 82 18.88 5.48 6.66
N TYR A 83 18.49 4.24 6.41
CA TYR A 83 18.77 3.10 7.29
C TYR A 83 20.14 2.47 7.02
N GLN A 84 20.82 2.92 5.98
CA GLN A 84 22.15 2.43 5.62
C GLN A 84 23.15 2.62 6.78
N GLY A 85 23.82 1.54 7.16
CA GLY A 85 24.76 1.52 8.28
C GLY A 85 24.15 1.29 9.67
N ARG A 86 22.81 1.20 9.78
CA ARG A 86 22.12 0.82 11.03
C ARG A 86 21.72 -0.65 10.97
N GLU A 87 21.70 -1.30 12.12
CA GLU A 87 21.24 -2.69 12.26
C GLU A 87 20.38 -2.79 13.51
N CYS A 88 19.37 -3.64 13.47
CA CYS A 88 18.49 -3.93 14.60
C CYS A 88 18.31 -5.44 14.75
N ASP A 89 17.93 -5.88 15.94
CA ASP A 89 17.63 -7.29 16.17
C ASP A 89 16.45 -7.72 15.31
N THR A 90 15.41 -6.90 15.26
CA THR A 90 14.24 -7.11 14.42
C THR A 90 14.06 -5.98 13.42
N ILE A 91 13.97 -6.33 12.14
CA ILE A 91 13.61 -5.41 11.07
C ILE A 91 12.19 -5.74 10.59
N ILE A 92 11.35 -4.71 10.49
CA ILE A 92 10.03 -4.78 9.87
C ILE A 92 10.10 -4.01 8.56
N MET A 93 9.74 -4.63 7.46
CA MET A 93 9.64 -3.98 6.15
C MET A 93 8.18 -3.69 5.82
N SER A 94 7.84 -2.44 5.50
CA SER A 94 6.54 -2.01 4.99
C SER A 94 6.67 -1.69 3.51
N MET A 95 6.03 -2.47 2.65
CA MET A 95 6.19 -2.37 1.19
C MET A 95 5.34 -1.31 0.54
N VAL A 96 4.22 -0.95 1.16
CA VAL A 96 3.31 0.15 0.80
C VAL A 96 2.44 -0.12 -0.43
N ASP A 97 3.05 -0.42 -1.57
CA ASP A 97 2.38 -0.46 -2.86
C ASP A 97 1.33 -1.57 -2.97
N ASN A 98 0.24 -1.31 -3.71
CA ASN A 98 -0.80 -2.31 -3.97
C ASN A 98 -0.33 -3.40 -4.94
N SER A 99 0.71 -3.11 -5.72
CA SER A 99 1.44 -4.03 -6.58
C SER A 99 2.90 -3.59 -6.60
N PRO A 100 3.88 -4.51 -6.68
CA PRO A 100 5.28 -4.15 -6.79
C PRO A 100 5.52 -3.18 -7.94
N THR A 101 6.25 -2.09 -7.66
CA THR A 101 6.69 -1.11 -8.66
C THR A 101 8.17 -1.28 -8.93
N GLU A 102 8.68 -0.74 -10.04
CA GLU A 102 10.12 -0.77 -10.36
C GLU A 102 10.99 -0.25 -9.20
N PHE A 103 10.47 0.72 -8.44
CA PHE A 103 11.17 1.30 -7.30
C PHE A 103 11.09 0.42 -6.05
N SER A 104 9.89 -0.03 -5.65
CA SER A 104 9.71 -0.83 -4.43
C SER A 104 10.18 -2.27 -4.59
N ASP A 105 10.28 -2.77 -5.83
CA ASP A 105 10.75 -4.11 -6.17
C ASP A 105 12.25 -4.14 -6.57
N ASP A 106 12.99 -3.02 -6.39
CA ASP A 106 14.42 -2.98 -6.69
C ASP A 106 15.21 -3.95 -5.80
N ALA A 107 15.96 -4.86 -6.43
CA ALA A 107 16.70 -5.91 -5.73
C ALA A 107 17.75 -5.36 -4.76
N ASN A 108 18.38 -4.22 -5.08
CA ASN A 108 19.37 -3.62 -4.19
C ASN A 108 18.69 -3.02 -2.96
N LEU A 109 17.51 -2.38 -3.16
CA LEU A 109 16.71 -1.85 -2.06
C LEU A 109 16.30 -2.97 -1.10
N LEU A 110 15.77 -4.08 -1.63
CA LEU A 110 15.40 -5.25 -0.82
C LEU A 110 16.60 -5.85 -0.11
N ASN A 111 17.72 -6.04 -0.79
CA ASN A 111 18.95 -6.57 -0.19
C ASN A 111 19.49 -5.71 0.95
N VAL A 112 19.52 -4.39 0.77
CA VAL A 112 19.94 -3.47 1.83
C VAL A 112 19.00 -3.60 3.03
N ALA A 113 17.69 -3.61 2.83
CA ALA A 113 16.73 -3.71 3.91
C ALA A 113 16.84 -5.04 4.67
N ILE A 114 16.91 -6.17 3.96
CA ILE A 114 17.03 -7.51 4.54
C ILE A 114 18.32 -7.62 5.38
N SER A 115 19.44 -7.10 4.86
CA SER A 115 20.73 -7.17 5.53
C SER A 115 20.85 -6.30 6.79
N ARG A 116 19.82 -5.54 7.16
CA ARG A 116 19.79 -4.75 8.41
C ARG A 116 19.28 -5.56 9.60
N ALA A 117 18.65 -6.71 9.37
CA ALA A 117 18.16 -7.58 10.43
C ALA A 117 19.30 -8.44 10.99
N LYS A 118 19.50 -8.41 12.32
CA LYS A 118 20.44 -9.30 13.02
C LYS A 118 19.85 -10.66 13.32
N SER A 119 18.58 -10.69 13.75
CA SER A 119 17.89 -11.90 14.21
C SER A 119 16.60 -12.15 13.47
N LYS A 120 15.77 -11.13 13.24
CA LYS A 120 14.42 -11.31 12.69
C LYS A 120 14.09 -10.32 11.60
N LEU A 121 13.44 -10.83 10.57
CA LEU A 121 12.85 -10.03 9.49
C LEU A 121 11.34 -10.30 9.41
N CYS A 122 10.53 -9.26 9.51
CA CYS A 122 9.09 -9.30 9.26
C CYS A 122 8.75 -8.46 8.04
N LEU A 123 8.28 -9.09 6.99
CA LEU A 123 7.80 -8.40 5.78
C LEU A 123 6.30 -8.17 5.90
N VAL A 124 5.86 -6.93 5.82
CA VAL A 124 4.45 -6.55 5.76
C VAL A 124 4.16 -6.02 4.35
N THR A 125 3.23 -6.64 3.68
CA THR A 125 2.89 -6.33 2.29
C THR A 125 1.39 -6.48 2.05
N ASN A 126 0.90 -5.96 0.94
CA ASN A 126 -0.50 -6.13 0.56
C ASN A 126 -0.85 -7.61 0.28
N GLY A 127 -2.14 -7.92 0.32
CA GLY A 127 -2.66 -9.27 0.05
C GLY A 127 -3.01 -9.53 -1.42
N ASN A 128 -2.77 -8.57 -2.30
CA ASN A 128 -3.09 -8.71 -3.72
C ASN A 128 -2.20 -9.78 -4.39
N GLU A 129 -2.64 -10.26 -5.53
CA GLU A 129 -1.79 -11.07 -6.41
C GLU A 129 -0.60 -10.23 -6.89
N MET A 130 0.57 -10.85 -6.93
CA MET A 130 1.81 -10.21 -7.37
C MET A 130 2.32 -10.89 -8.62
N PRO A 131 3.02 -10.16 -9.52
CA PRO A 131 3.73 -10.77 -10.63
C PRO A 131 4.72 -11.84 -10.14
N GLU A 132 4.71 -13.02 -10.76
CA GLU A 132 5.57 -14.14 -10.34
C GLU A 132 7.07 -13.84 -10.50
N ASP A 133 7.41 -12.98 -11.44
CA ASP A 133 8.78 -12.56 -11.75
C ASP A 133 9.29 -11.40 -10.89
N SER A 134 8.45 -10.84 -9.99
CA SER A 134 8.90 -9.78 -9.09
C SER A 134 9.88 -10.30 -8.03
N ASN A 135 10.86 -9.47 -7.65
CA ASN A 135 11.81 -9.80 -6.59
C ASN A 135 11.11 -10.06 -5.25
N LEU A 136 10.05 -9.30 -4.98
CA LEU A 136 9.24 -9.48 -3.78
C LEU A 136 8.53 -10.84 -3.76
N SER A 137 7.94 -11.27 -4.89
CA SER A 137 7.34 -12.60 -5.03
C SER A 137 8.36 -13.72 -4.83
N GLN A 138 9.57 -13.56 -5.39
CA GLN A 138 10.66 -14.53 -5.22
C GLN A 138 11.12 -14.59 -3.76
N LEU A 139 11.21 -13.45 -3.07
CA LEU A 139 11.52 -13.41 -1.63
C LEU A 139 10.46 -14.13 -0.80
N ILE A 140 9.18 -13.88 -1.05
CA ILE A 140 8.06 -14.55 -0.36
C ILE A 140 8.10 -16.05 -0.63
N SER A 141 8.34 -16.46 -1.88
CA SER A 141 8.45 -17.87 -2.27
C SER A 141 9.63 -18.55 -1.57
N TYR A 142 10.76 -17.87 -1.45
CA TYR A 142 11.92 -18.37 -0.69
C TYR A 142 11.59 -18.57 0.81
N ILE A 143 10.88 -17.62 1.41
CA ILE A 143 10.44 -17.70 2.81
C ILE A 143 9.52 -18.91 3.00
N GLN A 144 8.56 -19.11 2.10
CA GLN A 144 7.65 -20.27 2.11
C GLN A 144 8.39 -21.59 1.90
N TYR A 145 9.32 -21.65 0.95
CA TYR A 145 10.10 -22.86 0.65
C TYR A 145 10.90 -23.32 1.86
N ASN A 146 11.40 -22.41 2.67
CA ASN A 146 12.14 -22.71 3.91
C ASN A 146 11.22 -22.95 5.12
N ASN A 147 9.92 -23.17 4.89
CA ASN A 147 8.90 -23.43 5.91
C ASN A 147 8.70 -22.31 6.94
N PHE A 148 9.07 -21.08 6.60
CA PHE A 148 8.72 -19.92 7.41
C PHE A 148 7.28 -19.49 7.15
N GLU A 149 6.70 -18.78 8.09
CA GLU A 149 5.28 -18.50 8.09
C GLU A 149 4.91 -17.30 7.22
N VAL A 150 3.97 -17.54 6.29
CA VAL A 150 3.26 -16.47 5.58
C VAL A 150 1.84 -16.40 6.14
N LYS A 151 1.55 -15.32 6.86
CA LYS A 151 0.26 -15.08 7.52
C LYS A 151 -0.57 -14.07 6.78
N SER A 152 -1.87 -14.26 6.78
CA SER A 152 -2.82 -13.19 6.47
C SER A 152 -3.15 -12.42 7.74
N SER A 153 -3.12 -11.09 7.65
CA SER A 153 -3.55 -10.22 8.75
C SER A 153 -5.01 -10.48 9.12
N LYS A 154 -5.31 -10.35 10.40
CA LYS A 154 -6.68 -10.45 10.92
C LYS A 154 -7.40 -9.10 10.93
N LEU A 155 -6.70 -8.02 10.60
CA LEU A 155 -7.26 -6.68 10.59
C LEU A 155 -8.08 -6.47 9.32
N HIS A 156 -9.38 -6.36 9.52
CA HIS A 156 -10.36 -6.05 8.48
C HIS A 156 -11.16 -4.81 8.88
N SER A 157 -11.47 -3.97 7.91
CA SER A 157 -12.54 -2.97 8.07
C SER A 157 -13.89 -3.62 7.77
N VAL A 158 -14.96 -2.97 8.20
CA VAL A 158 -16.33 -3.38 7.82
C VAL A 158 -16.49 -3.41 6.29
N PHE A 159 -15.84 -2.47 5.61
CA PHE A 159 -15.85 -2.41 4.15
C PHE A 159 -15.09 -3.59 3.51
N ASP A 160 -13.95 -4.00 4.07
CA ASP A 160 -13.21 -5.18 3.56
C ASP A 160 -14.11 -6.44 3.62
N LEU A 161 -14.84 -6.62 4.72
CA LEU A 161 -15.75 -7.76 4.87
C LEU A 161 -16.92 -7.71 3.87
N LEU A 162 -17.50 -6.53 3.66
CA LEU A 162 -18.54 -6.33 2.65
C LEU A 162 -18.01 -6.59 1.24
N TYR A 163 -16.84 -6.08 0.89
CA TYR A 163 -16.21 -6.32 -0.40
C TYR A 163 -15.91 -7.80 -0.64
N GLN A 164 -15.44 -8.52 0.37
CA GLN A 164 -15.19 -9.96 0.27
C GLN A 164 -16.48 -10.75 0.04
N GLN A 165 -17.56 -10.40 0.76
CA GLN A 165 -18.83 -11.08 0.66
C GLN A 165 -19.45 -10.97 -0.75
N TYR A 166 -19.27 -9.83 -1.42
CA TYR A 166 -19.85 -9.55 -2.74
C TYR A 166 -18.83 -9.57 -3.88
N THR A 167 -17.70 -10.24 -3.70
CA THR A 167 -16.63 -10.27 -4.71
C THR A 167 -17.10 -10.83 -6.05
N ALA A 168 -17.88 -11.91 -6.06
CA ALA A 168 -18.37 -12.53 -7.29
C ALA A 168 -19.32 -11.60 -8.07
N GLU A 169 -20.26 -10.98 -7.37
CA GLU A 169 -21.22 -10.02 -7.95
C GLU A 169 -20.49 -8.77 -8.47
N ARG A 170 -19.49 -8.31 -7.72
CA ARG A 170 -18.66 -7.17 -8.12
C ARG A 170 -17.89 -7.44 -9.40
N LEU A 171 -17.19 -8.58 -9.49
CA LEU A 171 -16.45 -8.97 -10.70
C LEU A 171 -17.37 -9.16 -11.91
N ALA A 172 -18.56 -9.73 -11.70
CA ALA A 172 -19.55 -9.86 -12.76
C ALA A 172 -20.06 -8.48 -13.22
N TYR A 173 -20.24 -7.55 -12.29
CA TYR A 173 -20.64 -6.19 -12.60
C TYR A 173 -19.55 -5.43 -13.38
N GLU A 174 -18.29 -5.50 -12.95
CA GLU A 174 -17.14 -4.91 -13.64
C GLU A 174 -17.02 -5.41 -15.09
N ALA A 175 -17.19 -6.72 -15.29
CA ALA A 175 -17.12 -7.33 -16.60
C ALA A 175 -18.26 -6.89 -17.54
N ALA A 176 -19.40 -6.50 -16.99
CA ALA A 176 -20.59 -6.10 -17.75
C ALA A 176 -20.65 -4.59 -18.08
N HIS A 177 -19.85 -3.76 -17.40
CA HIS A 177 -19.92 -2.31 -17.52
C HIS A 177 -18.56 -1.73 -17.93
N PRO A 178 -18.51 -0.80 -18.90
CA PRO A 178 -17.28 -0.16 -19.31
C PRO A 178 -16.72 0.71 -18.17
N ALA A 179 -15.44 0.59 -17.89
CA ALA A 179 -14.77 1.41 -16.89
C ALA A 179 -14.62 2.85 -17.40
N VAL A 180 -15.03 3.83 -16.61
CA VAL A 180 -14.83 5.27 -16.85
C VAL A 180 -13.65 5.81 -16.02
N SER A 181 -13.20 5.05 -15.03
CA SER A 181 -12.08 5.34 -14.15
C SER A 181 -11.30 4.06 -13.81
N GLU A 182 -10.05 4.23 -13.39
CA GLU A 182 -9.22 3.16 -12.82
C GLU A 182 -9.73 2.71 -11.44
N HIS A 183 -10.58 3.50 -10.81
CA HIS A 183 -11.13 3.22 -9.48
C HIS A 183 -12.53 2.64 -9.55
N LEU A 184 -12.68 1.41 -9.04
CA LEU A 184 -13.97 0.70 -9.03
C LEU A 184 -15.09 1.50 -8.35
N SER A 185 -14.81 2.18 -7.24
CA SER A 185 -15.80 3.00 -6.54
C SER A 185 -16.37 4.11 -7.41
N GLU A 186 -15.56 4.72 -8.25
CA GLU A 186 -16.00 5.75 -9.20
C GLU A 186 -16.88 5.16 -10.30
N ASN A 187 -16.49 4.00 -10.84
CA ASN A 187 -17.31 3.31 -11.84
C ASN A 187 -18.70 2.96 -11.29
N LEU A 188 -18.79 2.47 -10.04
CA LEU A 188 -20.06 2.19 -9.38
C LEU A 188 -20.91 3.45 -9.16
N ILE A 189 -20.29 4.55 -8.70
CA ILE A 189 -20.98 5.82 -8.49
C ILE A 189 -21.50 6.37 -9.83
N TYR A 190 -20.68 6.31 -10.89
CA TYR A 190 -21.09 6.73 -12.23
C TYR A 190 -22.38 6.05 -12.70
N ASP A 191 -22.44 4.71 -12.56
CA ASP A 191 -23.61 3.95 -12.95
C ASP A 191 -24.84 4.25 -12.09
N ILE A 192 -24.65 4.46 -10.79
CA ILE A 192 -25.72 4.89 -9.88
C ILE A 192 -26.27 6.25 -10.32
N LEU A 193 -25.41 7.20 -10.66
CA LEU A 193 -25.81 8.52 -11.14
C LEU A 193 -26.58 8.43 -12.45
N LEU A 194 -26.12 7.64 -13.42
CA LEU A 194 -26.82 7.43 -14.68
C LEU A 194 -28.22 6.83 -14.47
N LYS A 195 -28.35 5.82 -13.61
CA LYS A 195 -29.64 5.22 -13.26
C LYS A 195 -30.55 6.21 -12.57
N ALA A 196 -30.04 7.00 -11.63
CA ALA A 196 -30.82 8.02 -10.94
C ALA A 196 -31.33 9.10 -11.91
N ILE A 197 -30.52 9.56 -12.86
CA ILE A 197 -30.90 10.52 -13.89
C ILE A 197 -32.03 9.94 -14.75
N ALA A 198 -31.92 8.68 -15.15
CA ALA A 198 -32.94 7.99 -15.95
C ALA A 198 -34.25 7.82 -15.19
N GLU A 199 -34.21 7.40 -13.92
CA GLU A 199 -35.37 7.19 -13.07
C GLU A 199 -36.10 8.50 -12.73
N LEU A 200 -35.34 9.58 -12.51
CA LEU A 200 -35.91 10.91 -12.25
C LEU A 200 -36.39 11.63 -13.50
N GLY A 201 -36.12 11.07 -14.67
CA GLY A 201 -36.54 11.65 -15.94
C GLY A 201 -35.95 13.04 -16.20
N LEU A 202 -34.68 13.27 -15.81
CA LEU A 202 -34.01 14.55 -16.00
C LEU A 202 -33.50 14.68 -17.43
N PRO A 203 -34.22 15.42 -18.32
CA PRO A 203 -33.78 15.58 -19.70
C PRO A 203 -32.57 16.47 -19.78
N HIS A 204 -31.67 16.14 -20.70
CA HIS A 204 -30.46 16.92 -20.97
C HIS A 204 -29.42 16.96 -19.84
N THR A 205 -29.53 16.06 -18.84
CA THR A 205 -28.55 15.90 -17.78
C THR A 205 -27.63 14.73 -18.11
N GLY A 206 -26.34 14.94 -18.04
CA GLY A 206 -25.29 13.91 -18.20
C GLY A 206 -24.32 13.94 -17.03
N VAL A 207 -23.48 12.92 -16.94
CA VAL A 207 -22.41 12.85 -15.93
C VAL A 207 -21.08 13.05 -16.64
N LEU A 208 -20.34 14.06 -16.25
CA LEU A 208 -18.95 14.28 -16.69
C LEU A 208 -18.01 13.76 -15.62
N CYS A 209 -17.06 12.89 -16.02
CA CYS A 209 -16.07 12.33 -15.14
C CYS A 209 -14.76 13.14 -15.22
N HIS A 210 -14.04 13.22 -14.08
CA HIS A 210 -12.73 13.88 -13.97
C HIS A 210 -12.72 15.28 -14.56
N TYR A 211 -13.74 16.08 -14.23
CA TYR A 211 -13.86 17.42 -14.79
C TYR A 211 -12.83 18.37 -14.19
N PRO A 212 -11.95 18.98 -15.01
CA PRO A 212 -10.88 19.85 -14.50
C PRO A 212 -11.41 21.02 -13.70
N LEU A 213 -10.88 21.24 -12.48
CA LEU A 213 -11.28 22.32 -11.61
C LEU A 213 -11.12 23.69 -12.27
N SER A 214 -10.06 23.85 -13.06
CA SER A 214 -9.77 25.07 -13.82
C SER A 214 -10.91 25.53 -14.74
N ARG A 215 -11.75 24.62 -15.23
CA ARG A 215 -12.89 24.94 -16.11
C ARG A 215 -14.13 25.44 -15.37
N LEU A 216 -14.19 25.25 -14.04
CA LEU A 216 -15.30 25.74 -13.21
C LEU A 216 -15.06 27.16 -12.69
N ILE A 217 -13.83 27.60 -12.71
CA ILE A 217 -13.45 28.93 -12.21
C ILE A 217 -13.80 29.99 -13.25
N THR A 218 -14.75 30.84 -12.91
CA THR A 218 -15.22 31.92 -13.81
C THR A 218 -14.42 33.21 -13.65
N ASP A 219 -13.86 33.47 -12.47
CA ASP A 219 -13.05 34.66 -12.21
C ASP A 219 -11.72 34.31 -11.54
N TRP A 220 -10.70 34.21 -12.35
CA TRP A 220 -9.33 33.90 -11.91
C TRP A 220 -8.65 35.04 -11.14
N ASN A 221 -9.15 36.28 -11.23
CA ASN A 221 -8.54 37.41 -10.55
C ASN A 221 -8.82 37.39 -9.02
N GLN A 222 -9.82 36.67 -8.57
CA GLN A 222 -10.15 36.53 -7.15
C GLN A 222 -9.29 35.49 -6.44
N LEU A 223 -8.48 34.72 -7.16
CA LEU A 223 -7.66 33.66 -6.61
C LEU A 223 -6.23 34.14 -6.32
N GLU A 224 -5.66 33.66 -5.22
CA GLU A 224 -4.25 33.78 -4.90
C GLU A 224 -3.38 32.91 -5.85
N ASP A 225 -2.08 33.21 -5.97
CA ASP A 225 -1.19 32.46 -6.87
C ASP A 225 -1.10 30.97 -6.53
N LYS A 226 -1.17 30.60 -5.25
CA LYS A 226 -1.19 29.20 -4.81
C LYS A 226 -2.48 28.49 -5.23
N GLU A 227 -3.62 29.17 -5.14
CA GLU A 227 -4.92 28.64 -5.55
C GLU A 227 -5.00 28.48 -7.07
N LYS A 228 -4.44 29.39 -7.82
CA LYS A 228 -4.31 29.26 -9.30
C LYS A 228 -3.46 28.06 -9.66
N THR A 229 -2.29 27.90 -9.05
CA THR A 229 -1.41 26.76 -9.27
C THR A 229 -2.10 25.43 -8.94
N PHE A 230 -2.86 25.39 -7.86
CA PHE A 230 -3.64 24.20 -7.49
C PHE A 230 -4.72 23.91 -8.53
N ALA A 231 -5.50 24.91 -8.94
CA ALA A 231 -6.59 24.74 -9.89
C ALA A 231 -6.14 24.35 -11.30
N GLU A 232 -4.94 24.77 -11.70
CA GLU A 232 -4.31 24.42 -12.98
C GLU A 232 -3.65 23.04 -12.97
N SER A 233 -3.46 22.44 -11.81
CA SER A 233 -2.86 21.12 -11.70
C SER A 233 -3.71 20.07 -12.44
N PRO A 234 -3.11 19.17 -13.23
CA PRO A 234 -3.83 18.10 -13.91
C PRO A 234 -4.47 17.09 -12.92
N PHE A 235 -4.05 17.11 -11.66
CA PHE A 235 -4.62 16.29 -10.60
C PHE A 235 -5.80 16.98 -9.87
N SER A 236 -6.08 18.23 -10.15
CA SER A 236 -7.19 18.98 -9.55
C SER A 236 -8.42 18.89 -10.44
N HIS A 237 -9.31 17.98 -10.09
CA HIS A 237 -10.56 17.73 -10.81
C HIS A 237 -11.70 17.40 -9.84
N ILE A 238 -12.92 17.46 -10.35
CA ILE A 238 -14.12 16.94 -9.70
C ILE A 238 -14.40 15.58 -10.30
N ASP A 239 -14.55 14.57 -9.46
CA ASP A 239 -14.76 13.18 -9.91
C ASP A 239 -16.00 13.06 -10.77
N PHE A 240 -17.11 13.71 -10.35
CA PHE A 240 -18.38 13.74 -11.10
C PHE A 240 -19.00 15.12 -11.08
N LEU A 241 -19.41 15.61 -12.26
CA LEU A 241 -20.17 16.82 -12.48
C LEU A 241 -21.46 16.47 -13.22
N LEU A 242 -22.61 16.92 -12.70
CA LEU A 242 -23.94 16.74 -13.29
C LEU A 242 -24.35 17.96 -14.11
#